data_a0dec1118534c30a63d16a18ae34b48f
#
_entry.id   a0dec1118534c30a63d16a18ae34b48f
#
_cell.length_a   1.000
_cell.length_b   1.000
_cell.length_c   1.000
_cell.angle_alpha   90.00
_cell.angle_beta   90.00
_cell.angle_gamma   90.00
#
_symmetry.space_group_name_H-M   'P 1'
#
loop_
_entity.id
_entity.type
_entity.pdbx_description
1 polymer ?
#
loop_
_entity_poly.entity_id
_entity_poly.type
_entity_poly.pdbx_seq_one_letter_code
_entity_poly.pdbx_strand_id
1 'polypeptide(L)'
;MATTSISLIREQSQAVIPPRALWVPFPLGRPLGAADDRVFQRKVLRSAFRVLETANFPTIEDFPEEAPFQKESEAWACPVSFPVIESEEIDFRLRDEINRLLPWSLETRLARGRSLFGVSGADSDQIAEVVDAVLHIVKTGDVLQLPPSKIEWRFEMPLLIRHLADDLRTFYHEALAAQPGEGAPSHKAFNDFIFGGTALGDAFQSLAERLTEEGSPMSLITRGF
;
A
#
# COMPACT_ATOMS: atom_id res chain seq x y z
N MET A 1 -20.13 19.41 19.48
CA MET A 1 -20.66 18.07 19.14
C MET A 1 -19.76 17.03 19.79
N ALA A 2 -20.32 16.03 20.49
CA ALA A 2 -19.51 14.96 21.08
C ALA A 2 -18.98 14.03 19.99
N THR A 3 -17.69 13.67 20.06
CA THR A 3 -17.02 12.83 19.07
C THR A 3 -16.20 11.75 19.79
N THR A 4 -16.03 10.61 19.11
CA THR A 4 -15.08 9.57 19.47
C THR A 4 -14.37 9.10 18.23
N SER A 5 -13.13 8.64 18.34
CA SER A 5 -12.36 8.06 17.27
C SER A 5 -12.03 6.60 17.55
N ILE A 6 -11.86 5.80 16.49
CA ILE A 6 -11.24 4.47 16.59
C ILE A 6 -9.83 4.61 16.06
N SER A 7 -8.84 4.28 16.88
CA SER A 7 -7.42 4.45 16.57
C SER A 7 -6.71 3.11 16.47
N LEU A 8 -5.85 2.99 15.47
CA LEU A 8 -4.98 1.83 15.26
C LEU A 8 -3.56 2.05 15.82
N ILE A 9 -3.16 3.31 16.02
CA ILE A 9 -1.83 3.68 16.52
C ILE A 9 -2.00 4.37 17.86
N ARG A 10 -1.67 3.66 18.94
CA ARG A 10 -1.88 4.13 20.31
C ARG A 10 -1.00 5.34 20.64
N GLU A 11 0.25 5.30 20.23
CA GLU A 11 1.25 6.35 20.46
C GLU A 11 0.84 7.67 19.80
N GLN A 12 0.29 7.60 18.59
CA GLN A 12 -0.22 8.78 17.90
C GLN A 12 -1.42 9.38 18.66
N SER A 13 -2.33 8.53 19.13
CA SER A 13 -3.48 8.98 19.90
C SER A 13 -3.06 9.62 21.22
N GLN A 14 -2.04 9.06 21.88
CA GLN A 14 -1.46 9.64 23.11
C GLN A 14 -0.82 11.02 22.84
N ALA A 15 -0.15 11.18 21.71
CA ALA A 15 0.48 12.46 21.34
C ALA A 15 -0.54 13.55 20.96
N VAL A 16 -1.63 13.17 20.28
CA VAL A 16 -2.68 14.10 19.81
C VAL A 16 -3.70 14.44 20.88
N ILE A 17 -3.88 13.56 21.88
CA ILE A 17 -4.83 13.72 23.01
C ILE A 17 -6.26 14.03 22.50
N PRO A 18 -6.89 13.12 21.72
CA PRO A 18 -8.25 13.32 21.26
C PRO A 18 -9.22 13.35 22.45
N PRO A 19 -10.39 14.01 22.32
CA PRO A 19 -11.37 14.06 23.41
C PRO A 19 -11.80 12.67 23.89
N ARG A 20 -11.96 11.74 22.97
CA ARG A 20 -12.29 10.33 23.22
C ARG A 20 -11.71 9.47 22.09
N ALA A 21 -11.08 8.36 22.44
CA ALA A 21 -10.62 7.37 21.49
C ALA A 21 -10.81 5.94 22.03
N LEU A 22 -11.17 5.04 21.14
CA LEU A 22 -11.03 3.60 21.35
C LEU A 22 -9.80 3.15 20.56
N TRP A 23 -8.74 2.73 21.24
CA TRP A 23 -7.63 2.09 20.58
C TRP A 23 -7.96 0.62 20.33
N VAL A 24 -7.66 0.13 19.13
CA VAL A 24 -7.88 -1.26 18.73
C VAL A 24 -6.56 -1.88 18.24
N PRO A 25 -6.17 -3.07 18.74
CA PRO A 25 -4.93 -3.76 18.37
C PRO A 25 -5.09 -4.49 17.03
N PHE A 26 -5.53 -3.77 16.00
CA PHE A 26 -5.80 -4.38 14.69
C PHE A 26 -4.80 -3.91 13.63
N PRO A 27 -4.61 -4.67 12.53
CA PRO A 27 -3.77 -4.24 11.43
C PRO A 27 -4.21 -2.91 10.83
N LEU A 28 -3.25 -2.10 10.37
CA LEU A 28 -3.53 -0.84 9.69
C LEU A 28 -4.48 -1.05 8.49
N GLY A 29 -5.40 -0.12 8.32
CA GLY A 29 -6.43 -0.21 7.28
C GLY A 29 -7.68 -1.02 7.67
N ARG A 30 -7.70 -1.65 8.85
CA ARG A 30 -8.84 -2.48 9.32
C ARG A 30 -9.34 -2.06 10.71
N PRO A 31 -9.82 -0.82 10.89
CA PRO A 31 -10.19 -0.31 12.21
C PRO A 31 -11.36 -1.02 12.87
N LEU A 32 -12.10 -1.82 12.13
CA LEU A 32 -13.22 -2.62 12.63
C LEU A 32 -12.93 -4.14 12.59
N GLY A 33 -11.69 -4.54 12.30
CA GLY A 33 -11.32 -5.93 12.12
C GLY A 33 -11.54 -6.46 10.71
N ALA A 34 -11.85 -7.74 10.58
CA ALA A 34 -12.01 -8.40 9.28
C ALA A 34 -13.19 -7.85 8.48
N ALA A 35 -13.07 -7.83 7.15
CA ALA A 35 -14.18 -7.54 6.25
C ALA A 35 -15.27 -8.59 6.43
N ASP A 36 -16.55 -8.17 6.29
CA ASP A 36 -17.74 -9.00 6.39
C ASP A 36 -18.01 -9.67 7.75
N ASP A 37 -17.15 -9.51 8.75
CA ASP A 37 -17.43 -9.95 10.12
C ASP A 37 -18.34 -8.95 10.85
N ARG A 38 -19.62 -9.00 10.51
CA ARG A 38 -20.64 -8.08 11.08
C ARG A 38 -20.78 -8.18 12.60
N VAL A 39 -20.51 -9.35 13.17
CA VAL A 39 -20.64 -9.58 14.62
C VAL A 39 -19.52 -8.84 15.34
N PHE A 40 -18.29 -9.07 14.91
CA PHE A 40 -17.13 -8.43 15.50
C PHE A 40 -17.13 -6.90 15.25
N GLN A 41 -17.42 -6.46 14.03
CA GLN A 41 -17.51 -5.03 13.70
C GLN A 41 -18.52 -4.29 14.58
N ARG A 42 -19.70 -4.87 14.81
CA ARG A 42 -20.70 -4.31 15.74
C ARG A 42 -20.21 -4.24 17.17
N LYS A 43 -19.39 -5.20 17.63
CA LYS A 43 -18.80 -5.20 18.95
C LYS A 43 -17.83 -4.03 19.11
N VAL A 44 -16.96 -3.81 18.14
CA VAL A 44 -16.04 -2.66 18.10
C VAL A 44 -16.80 -1.34 18.12
N LEU A 45 -17.83 -1.19 17.25
CA LEU A 45 -18.65 0.02 17.19
C LEU A 45 -19.38 0.29 18.52
N ARG A 46 -19.95 -0.75 19.16
CA ARG A 46 -20.59 -0.60 20.46
C ARG A 46 -19.61 -0.14 21.53
N SER A 47 -18.37 -0.64 21.52
CA SER A 47 -17.34 -0.17 22.45
C SER A 47 -16.98 1.29 22.19
N ALA A 48 -16.85 1.71 20.94
CA ALA A 48 -16.61 3.13 20.61
C ALA A 48 -17.77 4.04 21.05
N PHE A 49 -19.02 3.63 20.85
CA PHE A 49 -20.19 4.38 21.33
C PHE A 49 -20.27 4.40 22.85
N ARG A 50 -19.88 3.33 23.53
CA ARG A 50 -19.81 3.35 24.99
C ARG A 50 -18.80 4.39 25.47
N VAL A 51 -17.61 4.48 24.85
CA VAL A 51 -16.63 5.53 25.18
C VAL A 51 -17.22 6.92 24.95
N LEU A 52 -18.01 7.10 23.87
CA LEU A 52 -18.70 8.36 23.60
C LEU A 52 -19.68 8.74 24.69
N GLU A 53 -20.41 7.77 25.27
CA GLU A 53 -21.45 7.99 26.28
C GLU A 53 -20.86 8.18 27.69
N THR A 54 -19.80 7.44 28.04
CA THR A 54 -19.32 7.34 29.43
C THR A 54 -18.10 8.20 29.73
N ALA A 55 -17.25 8.51 28.74
CA ALA A 55 -16.03 9.24 28.98
C ALA A 55 -16.28 10.75 29.11
N ASN A 56 -15.83 11.32 30.25
CA ASN A 56 -16.03 12.72 30.58
C ASN A 56 -14.92 13.66 30.11
N PHE A 57 -13.70 13.16 29.82
CA PHE A 57 -12.56 13.98 29.34
C PHE A 57 -11.52 13.16 28.61
N PRO A 58 -10.42 13.78 28.07
CA PRO A 58 -9.54 13.07 27.12
C PRO A 58 -9.23 11.66 27.62
N THR A 59 -9.81 10.69 26.93
CA THR A 59 -9.78 9.28 27.33
C THR A 59 -9.42 8.44 26.13
N ILE A 60 -8.46 7.55 26.30
CA ILE A 60 -8.15 6.48 25.37
C ILE A 60 -8.47 5.17 26.07
N GLU A 61 -9.51 4.48 25.64
CA GLU A 61 -9.80 3.12 26.10
C GLU A 61 -9.20 2.10 25.15
N ASP A 62 -8.66 1.02 25.70
CA ASP A 62 -8.10 -0.07 24.92
C ASP A 62 -9.19 -1.11 24.67
N PHE A 63 -9.37 -1.50 23.41
CA PHE A 63 -10.29 -2.59 23.07
C PHE A 63 -9.67 -3.93 23.51
N PRO A 64 -10.39 -4.78 24.27
CA PRO A 64 -9.78 -5.90 24.98
C PRO A 64 -9.48 -7.12 24.11
N GLU A 65 -9.90 -7.13 22.85
CA GLU A 65 -9.75 -8.29 21.97
C GLU A 65 -8.93 -7.95 20.74
N GLU A 66 -8.15 -8.90 20.30
CA GLU A 66 -7.52 -8.85 19.00
C GLU A 66 -8.55 -9.14 17.90
N ALA A 67 -8.36 -8.58 16.71
CA ALA A 67 -9.20 -8.96 15.59
C ALA A 67 -9.03 -10.46 15.33
N PRO A 68 -10.15 -11.21 15.17
CA PRO A 68 -10.04 -12.60 14.75
C PRO A 68 -9.14 -12.68 13.54
N PHE A 69 -8.08 -13.46 13.62
CA PHE A 69 -7.27 -13.76 12.44
C PHE A 69 -8.24 -14.32 11.41
N GLN A 70 -8.44 -13.60 10.30
CA GLN A 70 -8.76 -14.33 9.09
C GLN A 70 -7.61 -15.33 8.96
N LYS A 71 -7.93 -16.63 8.96
CA LYS A 71 -6.96 -17.63 8.53
C LYS A 71 -6.37 -17.05 7.25
N GLU A 72 -5.17 -16.48 7.36
CA GLU A 72 -4.38 -16.20 6.18
C GLU A 72 -4.43 -17.54 5.47
N SER A 73 -4.87 -17.55 4.23
CA SER A 73 -4.77 -18.76 3.45
C SER A 73 -3.29 -19.07 3.46
N GLU A 74 -2.89 -20.02 4.32
CA GLU A 74 -1.49 -20.40 4.53
C GLU A 74 -0.82 -20.90 3.26
N ALA A 75 -1.52 -20.87 2.15
CA ALA A 75 -1.15 -21.40 0.85
C ALA A 75 -1.44 -20.45 -0.31
N TRP A 76 -1.41 -19.11 -0.11
CA TRP A 76 -1.38 -18.27 -1.29
C TRP A 76 0.01 -18.42 -1.95
N ALA A 77 0.08 -19.30 -2.95
CA ALA A 77 1.20 -19.34 -3.87
C ALA A 77 0.89 -18.37 -5.01
N CYS A 78 1.78 -17.42 -5.28
CA CYS A 78 1.61 -16.57 -6.44
C CYS A 78 1.58 -17.46 -7.70
N PRO A 79 0.49 -17.49 -8.47
CA PRO A 79 0.43 -18.29 -9.68
C PRO A 79 1.30 -17.72 -10.81
N VAL A 80 1.82 -16.50 -10.64
CA VAL A 80 2.76 -15.89 -11.58
C VAL A 80 4.19 -16.27 -11.18
N SER A 81 4.80 -17.14 -11.96
CA SER A 81 6.24 -17.33 -11.95
C SER A 81 6.83 -16.45 -13.02
N PHE A 82 7.58 -15.43 -12.65
CA PHE A 82 8.41 -14.74 -13.62
C PHE A 82 9.58 -15.66 -13.96
N PRO A 83 9.78 -16.03 -15.25
CA PRO A 83 10.99 -16.77 -15.64
C PRO A 83 12.20 -15.91 -15.26
N VAL A 84 13.22 -16.56 -14.74
CA VAL A 84 14.52 -15.91 -14.50
C VAL A 84 15.01 -15.42 -15.85
N ILE A 85 14.95 -14.11 -16.08
CA ILE A 85 15.52 -13.49 -17.27
C ILE A 85 17.00 -13.34 -16.99
N GLU A 86 17.84 -13.84 -17.89
CA GLU A 86 19.29 -13.75 -17.78
C GLU A 86 19.84 -12.30 -17.89
N SER A 87 18.97 -11.29 -17.95
CA SER A 87 19.36 -9.88 -17.95
C SER A 87 19.50 -9.37 -16.53
N GLU A 88 20.67 -8.86 -16.19
CA GLU A 88 20.94 -8.15 -14.93
C GLU A 88 20.34 -6.73 -14.90
N GLU A 89 19.89 -6.21 -16.04
CA GLU A 89 19.35 -4.86 -16.13
C GLU A 89 17.92 -4.77 -15.55
N ILE A 90 17.79 -4.01 -14.49
CA ILE A 90 16.51 -3.77 -13.78
C ILE A 90 15.43 -3.19 -14.72
N ASP A 91 15.83 -2.35 -15.69
CA ASP A 91 14.95 -1.75 -16.68
C ASP A 91 14.22 -2.83 -17.51
N PHE A 92 14.98 -3.75 -18.07
CA PHE A 92 14.40 -4.81 -18.89
C PHE A 92 13.50 -5.73 -18.06
N ARG A 93 13.94 -6.13 -16.86
CA ARG A 93 13.17 -7.01 -15.97
C ARG A 93 11.86 -6.37 -15.53
N LEU A 94 11.89 -5.10 -15.07
CA LEU A 94 10.67 -4.42 -14.62
C LEU A 94 9.66 -4.22 -15.76
N ARG A 95 10.11 -3.85 -16.95
CA ARG A 95 9.21 -3.72 -18.11
C ARG A 95 8.60 -5.05 -18.53
N ASP A 96 9.36 -6.13 -18.49
CA ASP A 96 8.84 -7.46 -18.80
C ASP A 96 7.79 -7.91 -17.78
N GLU A 97 8.03 -7.68 -16.48
CA GLU A 97 7.04 -7.95 -15.44
C GLU A 97 5.75 -7.16 -15.66
N ILE A 98 5.85 -5.86 -15.93
CA ILE A 98 4.69 -5.01 -16.22
C ILE A 98 3.91 -5.53 -17.43
N ASN A 99 4.59 -5.86 -18.52
CA ASN A 99 3.94 -6.36 -19.74
C ASN A 99 3.20 -7.69 -19.48
N ARG A 100 3.75 -8.59 -18.66
CA ARG A 100 3.12 -9.86 -18.29
C ARG A 100 1.92 -9.67 -17.36
N LEU A 101 1.96 -8.66 -16.50
CA LEU A 101 0.89 -8.37 -15.55
C LEU A 101 -0.24 -7.53 -16.16
N LEU A 102 0.03 -6.80 -17.25
CA LEU A 102 -0.93 -5.87 -17.85
C LEU A 102 -2.30 -6.50 -18.17
N PRO A 103 -2.40 -7.68 -18.81
CA PRO A 103 -3.70 -8.28 -19.08
C PRO A 103 -4.52 -8.56 -17.83
N TRP A 104 -3.87 -9.00 -16.75
CA TRP A 104 -4.51 -9.31 -15.47
C TRP A 104 -4.97 -8.05 -14.74
N SER A 105 -4.18 -6.99 -14.76
CA SER A 105 -4.57 -5.70 -14.20
C SER A 105 -5.79 -5.13 -14.93
N LEU A 106 -5.84 -5.22 -16.26
CA LEU A 106 -6.99 -4.82 -17.07
C LEU A 106 -8.26 -5.63 -16.71
N GLU A 107 -8.13 -6.94 -16.53
CA GLU A 107 -9.24 -7.81 -16.13
C GLU A 107 -9.85 -7.38 -14.78
N THR A 108 -9.00 -7.13 -13.77
CA THR A 108 -9.47 -6.65 -12.47
C THR A 108 -10.20 -5.31 -12.59
N ARG A 109 -9.70 -4.38 -13.38
CA ARG A 109 -10.32 -3.07 -13.58
C ARG A 109 -11.67 -3.19 -14.25
N LEU A 110 -11.76 -4.01 -15.29
CA LEU A 110 -13.03 -4.29 -15.98
C LEU A 110 -14.06 -4.93 -15.05
N ALA A 111 -13.64 -5.93 -14.29
CA ALA A 111 -14.51 -6.62 -13.34
C ALA A 111 -15.01 -5.71 -12.20
N ARG A 112 -14.16 -4.79 -11.73
CA ARG A 112 -14.50 -3.86 -10.64
C ARG A 112 -15.16 -2.56 -11.10
N GLY A 113 -15.03 -2.21 -12.38
CA GLY A 113 -15.47 -0.93 -12.94
C GLY A 113 -14.72 0.28 -12.37
N ARG A 114 -13.60 0.06 -11.69
CA ARG A 114 -12.74 1.11 -11.11
C ARG A 114 -11.32 0.61 -10.89
N SER A 115 -10.38 1.55 -10.81
CA SER A 115 -9.01 1.31 -10.36
C SER A 115 -8.66 2.21 -9.17
N LEU A 116 -7.72 1.78 -8.34
CA LEU A 116 -7.08 2.61 -7.32
C LEU A 116 -5.74 3.17 -7.82
N PHE A 117 -5.32 2.81 -9.02
CA PHE A 117 -4.19 3.41 -9.71
C PHE A 117 -4.50 4.87 -10.07
N GLY A 118 -3.49 5.73 -10.03
CA GLY A 118 -3.60 7.12 -10.45
C GLY A 118 -3.46 8.13 -9.31
N VAL A 119 -2.93 7.73 -8.17
CA VAL A 119 -2.62 8.66 -7.07
C VAL A 119 -1.59 9.68 -7.50
N SER A 120 -0.58 9.29 -8.28
CA SER A 120 0.45 10.18 -8.81
C SER A 120 -0.07 11.25 -9.79
N GLY A 121 -1.23 11.01 -10.41
CA GLY A 121 -1.79 11.81 -11.50
C GLY A 121 -1.78 11.09 -12.85
N ALA A 122 -1.11 9.94 -12.94
CA ALA A 122 -1.12 9.11 -14.14
C ALA A 122 -2.48 8.41 -14.30
N ASP A 123 -2.95 8.26 -15.52
CA ASP A 123 -4.05 7.38 -15.84
C ASP A 123 -3.58 5.92 -15.92
N SER A 124 -4.51 5.01 -15.80
CA SER A 124 -4.21 3.58 -15.70
C SER A 124 -3.62 2.94 -16.98
N ASP A 125 -3.71 3.59 -18.12
CA ASP A 125 -3.06 3.23 -19.37
C ASP A 125 -1.64 3.83 -19.51
N GLN A 126 -1.26 4.71 -18.59
CA GLN A 126 0.05 5.36 -18.54
C GLN A 126 1.04 4.68 -17.59
N ILE A 127 0.85 3.39 -17.34
CA ILE A 127 1.76 2.62 -16.46
C ILE A 127 3.21 2.64 -16.96
N ALA A 128 3.43 2.69 -18.27
CA ALA A 128 4.76 2.72 -18.85
C ALA A 128 5.53 4.00 -18.45
N GLU A 129 4.85 5.14 -18.45
CA GLU A 129 5.44 6.43 -18.03
C GLU A 129 5.74 6.46 -16.53
N VAL A 130 4.90 5.81 -15.70
CA VAL A 130 5.18 5.65 -14.27
C VAL A 130 6.44 4.81 -14.06
N VAL A 131 6.58 3.72 -14.82
CA VAL A 131 7.80 2.89 -14.81
C VAL A 131 9.01 3.70 -15.26
N ASP A 132 8.88 4.49 -16.34
CA ASP A 132 9.96 5.35 -16.84
C ASP A 132 10.43 6.34 -15.78
N ALA A 133 9.50 6.97 -15.06
CA ALA A 133 9.81 7.90 -13.99
C ALA A 133 10.59 7.22 -12.85
N VAL A 134 10.14 6.04 -12.40
CA VAL A 134 10.83 5.29 -11.34
C VAL A 134 12.21 4.82 -11.79
N LEU A 135 12.32 4.26 -12.99
CA LEU A 135 13.60 3.81 -13.54
C LEU A 135 14.59 4.95 -13.76
N HIS A 136 14.10 6.13 -14.11
CA HIS A 136 14.95 7.33 -14.20
C HIS A 136 15.63 7.60 -12.86
N ILE A 137 14.86 7.65 -11.76
CA ILE A 137 15.41 7.89 -10.43
C ILE A 137 16.38 6.78 -10.01
N VAL A 138 16.01 5.52 -10.24
CA VAL A 138 16.87 4.36 -9.93
C VAL A 138 18.21 4.45 -10.65
N LYS A 139 18.21 4.84 -11.93
CA LYS A 139 19.42 4.93 -12.75
C LYS A 139 20.27 6.15 -12.46
N THR A 140 19.65 7.31 -12.32
CA THR A 140 20.37 8.59 -12.21
C THR A 140 20.65 9.02 -10.78
N GLY A 141 19.82 8.58 -9.82
CA GLY A 141 19.78 9.10 -8.47
C GLY A 141 19.16 10.49 -8.36
N ASP A 142 18.65 11.05 -9.47
CA ASP A 142 18.02 12.37 -9.44
C ASP A 142 16.61 12.26 -8.86
N VAL A 143 16.49 12.69 -7.61
CA VAL A 143 15.22 12.69 -6.86
C VAL A 143 14.47 14.02 -6.95
N LEU A 144 15.01 14.98 -7.70
CA LEU A 144 14.44 16.33 -7.82
C LEU A 144 13.78 16.56 -9.18
N GLN A 145 14.20 15.84 -10.21
CA GLN A 145 13.70 16.01 -11.56
C GLN A 145 13.32 14.68 -12.20
N LEU A 146 12.21 14.70 -12.92
CA LEU A 146 11.78 13.58 -13.75
C LEU A 146 11.99 13.91 -15.23
N PRO A 147 12.07 12.87 -16.08
CA PRO A 147 12.10 13.10 -17.52
C PRO A 147 10.81 13.79 -17.97
N PRO A 148 10.85 14.54 -19.08
CA PRO A 148 9.65 15.14 -19.65
C PRO A 148 8.56 14.09 -19.87
N SER A 149 7.36 14.37 -19.38
CA SER A 149 6.19 13.50 -19.50
C SER A 149 4.99 14.32 -19.97
N LYS A 150 4.01 13.63 -20.56
CA LYS A 150 2.69 14.21 -20.86
C LYS A 150 1.75 14.15 -19.66
N ILE A 151 2.15 13.46 -18.60
CA ILE A 151 1.36 13.34 -17.38
C ILE A 151 1.45 14.64 -16.60
N GLU A 152 0.31 15.16 -16.18
CA GLU A 152 0.22 16.24 -15.22
C GLU A 152 0.30 15.64 -13.81
N TRP A 153 1.53 15.53 -13.28
CA TRP A 153 1.76 14.99 -11.96
C TRP A 153 1.06 15.80 -10.88
N ARG A 154 0.38 15.14 -9.96
CA ARG A 154 -0.39 15.80 -8.88
C ARG A 154 0.47 16.37 -7.77
N PHE A 155 1.69 15.90 -7.64
CA PHE A 155 2.57 16.24 -6.54
C PHE A 155 3.93 16.66 -7.07
N GLU A 156 4.59 17.51 -6.30
CA GLU A 156 6.00 17.84 -6.52
C GLU A 156 6.91 16.77 -5.90
N MET A 157 8.16 16.73 -6.38
CA MET A 157 9.18 15.91 -5.75
C MET A 157 9.48 16.46 -4.33
N PRO A 158 9.73 15.64 -3.32
CA PRO A 158 9.88 14.17 -3.37
C PRO A 158 8.60 13.37 -3.12
N LEU A 159 7.49 14.02 -2.77
CA LEU A 159 6.24 13.35 -2.45
C LEU A 159 5.73 12.51 -3.63
N LEU A 160 5.98 12.98 -4.84
CA LEU A 160 5.63 12.25 -6.05
C LEU A 160 6.25 10.86 -6.11
N ILE A 161 7.49 10.66 -5.61
CA ILE A 161 8.16 9.35 -5.59
C ILE A 161 7.31 8.32 -4.81
N ARG A 162 6.76 8.74 -3.68
CA ARG A 162 5.87 7.89 -2.89
C ARG A 162 4.64 7.46 -3.69
N HIS A 163 4.02 8.41 -4.39
CA HIS A 163 2.80 8.12 -5.15
C HIS A 163 3.07 7.32 -6.43
N LEU A 164 4.24 7.45 -7.05
CA LEU A 164 4.68 6.55 -8.12
C LEU A 164 4.80 5.11 -7.61
N ALA A 165 5.39 4.93 -6.43
CA ALA A 165 5.49 3.62 -5.80
C ALA A 165 4.11 3.04 -5.43
N ASP A 166 3.20 3.87 -4.90
CA ASP A 166 1.83 3.47 -4.59
C ASP A 166 1.07 3.03 -5.85
N ASP A 167 1.25 3.71 -6.98
CA ASP A 167 0.65 3.33 -8.26
C ASP A 167 1.20 1.99 -8.78
N LEU A 168 2.51 1.77 -8.72
CA LEU A 168 3.11 0.48 -9.11
C LEU A 168 2.62 -0.66 -8.21
N ARG A 169 2.58 -0.46 -6.89
CA ARG A 169 2.02 -1.46 -5.97
C ARG A 169 0.57 -1.77 -6.27
N THR A 170 -0.22 -0.74 -6.55
CA THR A 170 -1.63 -0.89 -6.93
C THR A 170 -1.78 -1.71 -8.21
N PHE A 171 -0.98 -1.43 -9.23
CA PHE A 171 -0.97 -2.18 -10.47
C PHE A 171 -0.68 -3.67 -10.25
N TYR A 172 0.36 -4.01 -9.49
CA TYR A 172 0.68 -5.39 -9.15
C TYR A 172 -0.44 -6.05 -8.34
N HIS A 173 -0.98 -5.35 -7.35
CA HIS A 173 -2.08 -5.88 -6.55
C HIS A 173 -3.34 -6.15 -7.38
N GLU A 174 -3.69 -5.27 -8.30
CA GLU A 174 -4.81 -5.47 -9.23
C GLU A 174 -4.56 -6.67 -10.13
N ALA A 175 -3.35 -6.81 -10.68
CA ALA A 175 -2.99 -7.94 -11.53
C ALA A 175 -3.04 -9.27 -10.77
N LEU A 176 -2.51 -9.33 -9.56
CA LEU A 176 -2.54 -10.53 -8.73
C LEU A 176 -3.95 -10.91 -8.28
N ALA A 177 -4.82 -9.91 -8.07
CA ALA A 177 -6.21 -10.16 -7.67
C ALA A 177 -7.07 -10.77 -8.78
N ALA A 178 -6.68 -10.66 -10.06
CA ALA A 178 -7.37 -11.28 -11.19
C ALA A 178 -6.96 -12.73 -11.45
N GLN A 179 -5.86 -13.16 -10.83
CA GLN A 179 -5.32 -14.49 -11.09
C GLN A 179 -6.25 -15.59 -10.56
N PRO A 180 -6.34 -16.73 -11.24
CA PRO A 180 -7.12 -17.86 -10.75
C PRO A 180 -6.53 -18.37 -9.42
N GLY A 181 -7.37 -18.47 -8.39
CA GLY A 181 -6.97 -18.90 -7.05
C GLY A 181 -8.02 -18.53 -6.00
N GLU A 182 -7.71 -18.75 -4.74
CA GLU A 182 -8.61 -18.48 -3.60
C GLU A 182 -8.66 -17.00 -3.15
N GLY A 183 -8.62 -16.04 -4.08
CA GLY A 183 -8.79 -14.61 -3.80
C GLY A 183 -7.50 -13.80 -3.78
N ALA A 184 -7.61 -12.54 -3.39
CA ALA A 184 -6.48 -11.62 -3.34
C ALA A 184 -5.47 -12.03 -2.25
N PRO A 185 -4.16 -11.79 -2.47
CA PRO A 185 -3.14 -12.07 -1.47
C PRO A 185 -3.38 -11.26 -0.19
N SER A 186 -2.99 -11.81 0.95
CA SER A 186 -2.87 -11.01 2.18
C SER A 186 -1.79 -9.94 2.00
N HIS A 187 -1.82 -8.90 2.83
CA HIS A 187 -0.79 -7.85 2.79
C HIS A 187 0.62 -8.42 2.96
N LYS A 188 0.78 -9.40 3.87
CA LYS A 188 2.06 -10.07 4.08
C LYS A 188 2.49 -10.85 2.85
N ALA A 189 1.61 -11.70 2.31
CA ALA A 189 1.90 -12.49 1.11
C ALA A 189 2.24 -11.62 -0.10
N PHE A 190 1.56 -10.47 -0.26
CA PHE A 190 1.86 -9.50 -1.30
C PHE A 190 3.26 -8.89 -1.12
N ASN A 191 3.61 -8.45 0.09
CA ASN A 191 4.94 -7.91 0.36
C ASN A 191 6.03 -8.97 0.18
N ASP A 192 5.82 -10.17 0.71
CA ASP A 192 6.77 -11.28 0.54
C ASP A 192 6.99 -11.59 -0.96
N PHE A 193 5.95 -11.51 -1.78
CA PHE A 193 6.06 -11.67 -3.22
C PHE A 193 6.86 -10.52 -3.87
N ILE A 194 6.50 -9.26 -3.58
CA ILE A 194 7.19 -8.10 -4.17
C ILE A 194 8.68 -8.12 -3.82
N PHE A 195 9.02 -8.25 -2.55
CA PHE A 195 10.41 -8.19 -2.08
C PHE A 195 11.16 -9.54 -2.17
N GLY A 196 10.47 -10.63 -2.45
CA GLY A 196 11.04 -11.97 -2.52
C GLY A 196 11.65 -12.36 -3.87
N GLY A 197 11.56 -11.50 -4.91
CA GLY A 197 12.16 -11.83 -6.21
C GLY A 197 11.52 -11.16 -7.42
N THR A 198 10.88 -9.99 -7.25
CA THR A 198 10.40 -9.19 -8.40
C THR A 198 11.36 -8.05 -8.71
N ALA A 199 11.41 -7.62 -9.97
CA ALA A 199 12.14 -6.42 -10.37
C ALA A 199 11.57 -5.16 -9.75
N LEU A 200 10.28 -5.14 -9.40
CA LEU A 200 9.67 -4.05 -8.65
C LEU A 200 10.25 -3.95 -7.24
N GLY A 201 10.45 -5.07 -6.55
CA GLY A 201 11.09 -5.11 -5.23
C GLY A 201 12.52 -4.56 -5.28
N ASP A 202 13.29 -4.98 -6.28
CA ASP A 202 14.65 -4.46 -6.51
C ASP A 202 14.66 -2.95 -6.79
N ALA A 203 13.68 -2.46 -7.58
CA ALA A 203 13.53 -1.03 -7.84
C ALA A 203 13.22 -0.25 -6.57
N PHE A 204 12.32 -0.74 -5.72
CA PHE A 204 11.98 -0.10 -4.45
C PHE A 204 13.16 -0.10 -3.47
N GLN A 205 13.92 -1.17 -3.41
CA GLN A 205 15.12 -1.22 -2.60
C GLN A 205 16.16 -0.19 -3.08
N SER A 206 16.39 -0.12 -4.38
CA SER A 206 17.28 0.89 -4.97
C SER A 206 16.82 2.32 -4.71
N LEU A 207 15.51 2.60 -4.80
CA LEU A 207 14.95 3.90 -4.43
C LEU A 207 15.17 4.23 -2.95
N ALA A 208 14.95 3.25 -2.06
CA ALA A 208 15.14 3.44 -0.63
C ALA A 208 16.60 3.76 -0.28
N GLU A 209 17.55 3.07 -0.89
CA GLU A 209 18.98 3.31 -0.74
C GLU A 209 19.34 4.73 -1.19
N ARG A 210 18.91 5.15 -2.40
CA ARG A 210 19.17 6.50 -2.93
C ARG A 210 18.63 7.59 -2.03
N LEU A 211 17.39 7.46 -1.56
CA LEU A 211 16.76 8.45 -0.69
C LEU A 211 17.38 8.52 0.71
N THR A 212 18.05 7.44 1.16
CA THR A 212 18.70 7.37 2.46
C THR A 212 20.11 7.98 2.42
N GLU A 213 20.84 7.82 1.33
CA GLU A 213 22.20 8.33 1.16
C GLU A 213 22.29 9.86 1.25
N GLU A 214 21.22 10.57 0.89
CA GLU A 214 21.21 12.04 0.91
C GLU A 214 20.99 12.66 2.31
N GLY A 215 20.85 11.85 3.37
CA GLY A 215 20.65 12.34 4.75
C GLY A 215 19.38 13.19 4.93
N SER A 216 18.47 13.12 3.97
CA SER A 216 17.28 13.91 3.85
C SER A 216 16.15 13.40 4.75
N PRO A 217 15.22 14.26 5.22
CA PRO A 217 13.93 13.84 5.77
C PRO A 217 13.13 12.95 4.83
N MET A 218 13.59 12.75 3.60
CA MET A 218 13.03 11.86 2.57
C MET A 218 13.06 10.38 2.95
N SER A 219 13.93 9.95 3.87
CA SER A 219 13.90 8.59 4.43
C SER A 219 12.55 8.22 5.06
N LEU A 220 11.72 9.20 5.40
CA LEU A 220 10.35 8.98 5.87
C LEU A 220 9.39 8.55 4.75
N ILE A 221 9.69 8.91 3.50
CA ILE A 221 8.88 8.58 2.32
C ILE A 221 9.00 7.08 2.00
N THR A 222 10.17 6.50 2.25
CA THR A 222 10.44 5.07 2.01
C THR A 222 9.93 4.15 3.11
N ARG A 223 9.56 4.69 4.27
CA ARG A 223 8.93 3.91 5.34
C ARG A 223 7.52 3.51 4.92
N GLY A 224 7.41 2.42 4.19
CA GLY A 224 6.14 1.87 3.73
C GLY A 224 6.09 1.56 2.22
N PHE A 225 7.25 1.51 1.57
CA PHE A 225 7.37 0.76 0.31
C PHE A 225 7.14 -0.70 0.58
#